data_57213528a6b9a90f348cc7fe80af150b
#
_entry.id   57213528a6b9a90f348cc7fe80af150b
#
_cell.length_a   1.000
_cell.length_b   1.000
_cell.length_c   1.000
_cell.angle_alpha   90.00
_cell.angle_beta   90.00
_cell.angle_gamma   90.00
#
_symmetry.space_group_name_H-M   'P 1'
#
loop_
_entity.id
_entity.type
_entity.pdbx_description
1 polymer ?
#
loop_
_entity_poly.entity_id
_entity_poly.type
_entity_poly.pdbx_seq_one_letter_code
_entity_poly.pdbx_strand_id
1 'polypeptide(L)'
;TNDLGNEVVIEEEPKRVISLSPANTETLFALGAEDQIVGRTDYCNYPEEASEVPSVGSYSSPNTELIISMDADVIFASDYMDDSIRSQVENAGAKVIIFAANDMESVESDILTAGQVLNRNDKAKEITDNMEKEMTDLREILSANTEEKSAFIDLGDYYSAGEGSLLGNMLEDIGVRNIAADTGEAWPQLSVETIIEADPDVYISLYTSPEELKQVPGLSSLDCIQNDQIIYYDGLSPEADLIQRAGPRLAEGTRLLAEQIYPELFS
;
A
#
# COMPACT_ATOMS: atom_id res chain seq x y z
N THR A 1 10.41 -7.41 16.56
CA THR A 1 9.46 -6.39 17.07
C THR A 1 8.49 -6.08 15.93
N ASN A 2 7.20 -5.93 16.20
CA ASN A 2 6.25 -5.44 15.20
C ASN A 2 6.24 -3.89 15.17
N ASP A 3 5.54 -3.29 14.20
CA ASP A 3 5.54 -1.84 14.01
C ASP A 3 4.87 -1.05 15.15
N LEU A 4 4.08 -1.71 15.98
CA LEU A 4 3.56 -1.12 17.21
C LEU A 4 4.58 -1.11 18.36
N GLY A 5 5.82 -1.57 18.12
CA GLY A 5 6.89 -1.64 19.11
C GLY A 5 6.77 -2.82 20.09
N ASN A 6 5.83 -3.73 19.87
CA ASN A 6 5.67 -4.91 20.73
C ASN A 6 6.67 -6.00 20.35
N GLU A 7 7.28 -6.63 21.35
CA GLU A 7 8.10 -7.81 21.16
C GLU A 7 7.22 -9.05 21.00
N VAL A 8 7.37 -9.75 19.87
CA VAL A 8 6.69 -11.02 19.60
C VAL A 8 7.74 -12.13 19.54
N VAL A 9 7.61 -13.13 20.41
CA VAL A 9 8.54 -14.26 20.47
C VAL A 9 7.96 -15.43 19.68
N ILE A 10 8.68 -15.84 18.64
CA ILE A 10 8.41 -17.01 17.82
C ILE A 10 9.51 -18.05 18.12
N GLU A 11 9.13 -19.14 18.76
CA GLU A 11 10.09 -20.17 19.23
C GLU A 11 10.40 -21.21 18.14
N GLU A 12 9.45 -21.49 17.24
CA GLU A 12 9.55 -22.45 16.15
C GLU A 12 9.04 -21.82 14.86
N GLU A 13 9.50 -22.33 13.71
CA GLU A 13 9.00 -21.92 12.39
C GLU A 13 7.48 -22.17 12.30
N PRO A 14 6.66 -21.12 12.03
CA PRO A 14 5.22 -21.27 11.92
C PRO A 14 4.85 -22.22 10.77
N LYS A 15 3.86 -23.07 10.99
CA LYS A 15 3.32 -23.97 9.96
C LYS A 15 1.96 -23.53 9.44
N ARG A 16 1.27 -22.75 10.22
CA ARG A 16 -0.09 -22.26 9.92
C ARG A 16 -0.14 -20.74 10.10
N VAL A 17 -0.25 -20.06 8.99
CA VAL A 17 -0.19 -18.60 8.92
C VAL A 17 -1.50 -18.07 8.37
N ILE A 18 -2.02 -17.00 8.96
CA ILE A 18 -3.16 -16.24 8.41
C ILE A 18 -2.67 -14.85 8.03
N SER A 19 -3.10 -14.39 6.86
CA SER A 19 -2.87 -13.04 6.37
C SER A 19 -4.16 -12.22 6.40
N LEU A 20 -4.15 -11.12 7.14
CA LEU A 20 -5.32 -10.26 7.28
C LEU A 20 -5.22 -8.96 6.46
N SER A 21 -4.29 -8.88 5.51
CA SER A 21 -4.24 -7.79 4.54
C SER A 21 -3.71 -8.24 3.18
N PRO A 22 -4.10 -7.57 2.07
CA PRO A 22 -3.55 -7.86 0.75
C PRO A 22 -2.02 -7.71 0.67
N ALA A 23 -1.46 -6.63 1.23
CA ALA A 23 -0.02 -6.39 1.24
C ALA A 23 0.76 -7.50 1.94
N ASN A 24 0.26 -7.97 3.10
CA ASN A 24 0.87 -9.09 3.82
C ASN A 24 0.78 -10.38 3.01
N THR A 25 -0.36 -10.63 2.34
CA THR A 25 -0.52 -11.81 1.48
C THR A 25 0.52 -11.81 0.36
N GLU A 26 0.71 -10.68 -0.33
CA GLU A 26 1.74 -10.55 -1.36
C GLU A 26 3.14 -10.82 -0.81
N THR A 27 3.45 -10.29 0.37
CA THR A 27 4.74 -10.51 1.05
C THR A 27 4.96 -11.99 1.35
N LEU A 28 3.95 -12.68 1.89
CA LEU A 28 4.06 -14.09 2.24
C LEU A 28 4.26 -14.98 0.99
N PHE A 29 3.54 -14.71 -0.09
CA PHE A 29 3.72 -15.41 -1.37
C PHE A 29 5.09 -15.10 -1.99
N ALA A 30 5.53 -13.86 -1.98
CA ALA A 30 6.85 -13.47 -2.49
C ALA A 30 8.00 -14.15 -1.72
N LEU A 31 7.80 -14.43 -0.43
CA LEU A 31 8.73 -15.17 0.41
C LEU A 31 8.71 -16.69 0.16
N GLY A 32 7.78 -17.20 -0.67
CA GLY A 32 7.62 -18.65 -0.91
C GLY A 32 7.05 -19.38 0.31
N ALA A 33 6.08 -18.76 1.00
CA ALA A 33 5.43 -19.32 2.18
C ALA A 33 3.98 -19.76 1.90
N GLU A 34 3.59 -19.90 0.64
CA GLU A 34 2.23 -20.23 0.19
C GLU A 34 1.67 -21.49 0.86
N ASP A 35 2.48 -22.54 1.02
CA ASP A 35 2.08 -23.79 1.68
C ASP A 35 1.74 -23.63 3.17
N GLN A 36 2.18 -22.55 3.80
CA GLN A 36 1.92 -22.25 5.22
C GLN A 36 0.65 -21.42 5.41
N ILE A 37 0.15 -20.76 4.34
CA ILE A 37 -1.00 -19.82 4.44
C ILE A 37 -2.29 -20.63 4.48
N VAL A 38 -2.98 -20.58 5.62
CA VAL A 38 -4.24 -21.30 5.83
C VAL A 38 -5.47 -20.43 5.76
N GLY A 39 -5.32 -19.09 5.77
CA GLY A 39 -6.42 -18.14 5.69
C GLY A 39 -5.97 -16.77 5.21
N ARG A 40 -6.88 -16.06 4.50
CA ARG A 40 -6.66 -14.72 3.98
C ARG A 40 -7.96 -13.92 4.01
N THR A 41 -7.92 -12.59 3.84
CA THR A 41 -9.12 -11.77 3.68
C THR A 41 -9.62 -11.75 2.23
N ASP A 42 -10.87 -11.30 2.00
CA ASP A 42 -11.55 -11.36 0.70
C ASP A 42 -10.79 -10.65 -0.44
N TYR A 43 -10.07 -9.56 -0.12
CA TYR A 43 -9.35 -8.73 -1.10
C TYR A 43 -7.90 -9.18 -1.37
N CYS A 44 -7.45 -10.27 -0.79
CA CYS A 44 -6.15 -10.87 -1.08
C CYS A 44 -6.24 -11.64 -2.40
N ASN A 45 -5.95 -10.97 -3.52
CA ASN A 45 -6.14 -11.43 -4.88
C ASN A 45 -4.85 -11.55 -5.69
N TYR A 46 -3.69 -11.24 -5.08
CA TYR A 46 -2.39 -11.32 -5.73
C TYR A 46 -1.38 -12.11 -4.87
N PRO A 47 -0.58 -13.00 -5.48
CA PRO A 47 -0.74 -13.49 -6.86
C PRO A 47 -2.10 -14.21 -7.05
N GLU A 48 -2.43 -14.63 -8.28
CA GLU A 48 -3.75 -15.25 -8.57
C GLU A 48 -4.04 -16.47 -7.67
N GLU A 49 -3.00 -17.24 -7.34
CA GLU A 49 -3.05 -18.40 -6.45
C GLU A 49 -3.50 -18.04 -5.02
N ALA A 50 -3.31 -16.80 -4.59
CA ALA A 50 -3.80 -16.34 -3.28
C ALA A 50 -5.32 -16.50 -3.16
N SER A 51 -6.05 -16.42 -4.26
CA SER A 51 -7.52 -16.61 -4.28
C SER A 51 -7.95 -18.04 -3.92
N GLU A 52 -7.06 -19.02 -4.03
CA GLU A 52 -7.33 -20.42 -3.67
C GLU A 52 -7.26 -20.65 -2.14
N VAL A 53 -6.60 -19.75 -1.41
CA VAL A 53 -6.53 -19.82 0.07
C VAL A 53 -7.91 -19.48 0.65
N PRO A 54 -8.41 -20.25 1.64
CA PRO A 54 -9.69 -19.98 2.28
C PRO A 54 -9.80 -18.55 2.84
N SER A 55 -10.93 -17.87 2.54
CA SER A 55 -11.19 -16.55 3.09
C SER A 55 -11.68 -16.64 4.54
N VAL A 56 -11.17 -15.72 5.37
CA VAL A 56 -11.66 -15.50 6.74
C VAL A 56 -12.60 -14.28 6.82
N GLY A 57 -13.07 -13.76 5.68
CA GLY A 57 -14.00 -12.64 5.59
C GLY A 57 -13.33 -11.33 5.17
N SER A 58 -14.03 -10.23 5.41
CA SER A 58 -13.57 -8.92 4.96
C SER A 58 -12.39 -8.40 5.80
N TYR A 59 -11.61 -7.51 5.20
CA TYR A 59 -10.51 -6.81 5.85
C TYR A 59 -10.95 -6.03 7.10
N SER A 60 -12.07 -5.32 7.03
CA SER A 60 -12.58 -4.47 8.12
C SER A 60 -13.35 -5.25 9.18
N SER A 61 -13.79 -6.48 8.89
CA SER A 61 -14.58 -7.31 9.80
C SER A 61 -14.34 -8.80 9.52
N PRO A 62 -13.12 -9.31 9.80
CA PRO A 62 -12.82 -10.72 9.62
C PRO A 62 -13.61 -11.59 10.63
N ASN A 63 -13.90 -12.83 10.23
CA ASN A 63 -14.60 -13.78 11.07
C ASN A 63 -13.64 -14.37 12.12
N THR A 64 -13.69 -13.83 13.32
CA THR A 64 -12.81 -14.20 14.44
C THR A 64 -12.96 -15.68 14.84
N GLU A 65 -14.19 -16.22 14.83
CA GLU A 65 -14.43 -17.63 15.17
C GLU A 65 -13.77 -18.56 14.13
N LEU A 66 -13.87 -18.19 12.86
CA LEU A 66 -13.22 -18.93 11.78
C LEU A 66 -11.68 -18.87 11.90
N ILE A 67 -11.11 -17.67 12.16
CA ILE A 67 -9.68 -17.49 12.39
C ILE A 67 -9.19 -18.39 13.52
N ILE A 68 -9.89 -18.41 14.68
CA ILE A 68 -9.55 -19.24 15.83
C ILE A 68 -9.64 -20.73 15.46
N SER A 69 -10.65 -21.14 14.69
CA SER A 69 -10.83 -22.53 14.27
C SER A 69 -9.75 -23.04 13.33
N MET A 70 -9.03 -22.14 12.68
CA MET A 70 -7.90 -22.48 11.80
C MET A 70 -6.62 -22.80 12.55
N ASP A 71 -6.56 -22.60 13.87
CA ASP A 71 -5.42 -22.94 14.73
C ASP A 71 -4.10 -22.41 14.17
N ALA A 72 -4.07 -21.11 13.89
CA ALA A 72 -2.90 -20.45 13.32
C ALA A 72 -1.80 -20.21 14.36
N ASP A 73 -0.56 -20.48 13.98
CA ASP A 73 0.62 -20.17 14.80
C ASP A 73 0.89 -18.66 14.81
N VAL A 74 0.77 -18.05 13.62
CA VAL A 74 1.05 -16.64 13.39
C VAL A 74 -0.03 -16.00 12.51
N ILE A 75 -0.41 -14.79 12.85
CA ILE A 75 -1.31 -13.94 12.07
C ILE A 75 -0.57 -12.65 11.71
N PHE A 76 -0.43 -12.38 10.41
CA PHE A 76 0.04 -11.11 9.91
C PHE A 76 -1.16 -10.19 9.66
N ALA A 77 -1.18 -9.04 10.31
CA ALA A 77 -2.25 -8.06 10.22
C ALA A 77 -1.70 -6.66 9.96
N SER A 78 -2.58 -5.71 9.68
CA SER A 78 -2.22 -4.29 9.65
C SER A 78 -2.63 -3.60 10.95
N ASP A 79 -2.22 -2.35 11.10
CA ASP A 79 -2.58 -1.46 12.22
C ASP A 79 -4.09 -1.17 12.34
N TYR A 80 -4.87 -1.49 11.28
CA TYR A 80 -6.34 -1.39 11.31
C TYR A 80 -7.02 -2.59 12.01
N MET A 81 -6.24 -3.59 12.46
CA MET A 81 -6.81 -4.73 13.18
C MET A 81 -7.44 -4.28 14.50
N ASP A 82 -8.71 -4.62 14.70
CA ASP A 82 -9.43 -4.33 15.94
C ASP A 82 -8.77 -5.01 17.15
N ASP A 83 -8.55 -4.25 18.22
CA ASP A 83 -7.89 -4.73 19.44
C ASP A 83 -8.65 -5.88 20.12
N SER A 84 -9.99 -5.92 19.99
CA SER A 84 -10.80 -7.02 20.53
C SER A 84 -10.57 -8.31 19.74
N ILE A 85 -10.48 -8.23 18.40
CA ILE A 85 -10.15 -9.37 17.55
C ILE A 85 -8.74 -9.84 17.86
N ARG A 86 -7.78 -8.93 17.93
CA ARG A 86 -6.40 -9.23 18.29
C ARG A 86 -6.33 -9.99 19.62
N SER A 87 -6.95 -9.46 20.67
CA SER A 87 -6.95 -10.07 21.98
C SER A 87 -7.57 -11.47 21.97
N GLN A 88 -8.64 -11.70 21.21
CA GLN A 88 -9.30 -12.99 21.12
C GLN A 88 -8.39 -14.05 20.45
N VAL A 89 -7.74 -13.72 19.35
CA VAL A 89 -6.87 -14.66 18.64
C VAL A 89 -5.57 -14.93 19.41
N GLU A 90 -5.02 -13.93 20.10
CA GLU A 90 -3.86 -14.10 20.98
C GLU A 90 -4.20 -15.00 22.20
N ASN A 91 -5.38 -14.82 22.79
CA ASN A 91 -5.86 -15.71 23.86
C ASN A 91 -6.10 -17.15 23.39
N ALA A 92 -6.39 -17.34 22.10
CA ALA A 92 -6.51 -18.65 21.49
C ALA A 92 -5.15 -19.31 21.17
N GLY A 93 -4.03 -18.55 21.30
CA GLY A 93 -2.66 -19.07 21.15
C GLY A 93 -1.90 -18.54 19.95
N ALA A 94 -2.55 -17.85 19.03
CA ALA A 94 -1.88 -17.26 17.86
C ALA A 94 -0.93 -16.13 18.27
N LYS A 95 0.17 -15.94 17.55
CA LYS A 95 1.01 -14.76 17.66
C LYS A 95 0.58 -13.76 16.59
N VAL A 96 0.38 -12.49 16.95
CA VAL A 96 -0.02 -11.45 16.01
C VAL A 96 1.16 -10.54 15.71
N ILE A 97 1.46 -10.36 14.42
CA ILE A 97 2.46 -9.44 13.90
C ILE A 97 1.72 -8.35 13.14
N ILE A 98 1.90 -7.12 13.58
CA ILE A 98 1.30 -5.95 12.94
C ILE A 98 2.34 -5.29 12.05
N PHE A 99 1.97 -5.07 10.79
CA PHE A 99 2.69 -4.26 9.83
C PHE A 99 1.90 -2.98 9.54
N ALA A 100 2.57 -1.85 9.61
CA ALA A 100 1.99 -0.51 9.47
C ALA A 100 2.87 0.38 8.57
N ALA A 101 3.57 -0.24 7.62
CA ALA A 101 4.48 0.44 6.73
C ALA A 101 3.76 1.50 5.89
N ASN A 102 4.38 2.66 5.77
CA ASN A 102 3.88 3.80 5.01
C ASN A 102 4.93 4.44 4.09
N ASP A 103 6.12 3.85 3.99
CA ASP A 103 7.21 4.24 3.11
C ASP A 103 8.04 3.01 2.68
N MET A 104 8.99 3.22 1.78
CA MET A 104 9.83 2.15 1.23
C MET A 104 10.65 1.46 2.30
N GLU A 105 11.28 2.20 3.22
CA GLU A 105 12.15 1.66 4.27
C GLU A 105 11.35 0.77 5.24
N SER A 106 10.17 1.20 5.65
CA SER A 106 9.31 0.41 6.53
C SER A 106 8.75 -0.84 5.84
N VAL A 107 8.41 -0.77 4.55
CA VAL A 107 8.00 -1.95 3.77
C VAL A 107 9.14 -2.98 3.68
N GLU A 108 10.37 -2.54 3.40
CA GLU A 108 11.54 -3.43 3.40
C GLU A 108 11.78 -4.06 4.77
N SER A 109 11.64 -3.30 5.85
CA SER A 109 11.72 -3.78 7.23
C SER A 109 10.68 -4.87 7.53
N ASP A 110 9.44 -4.68 7.06
CA ASP A 110 8.35 -5.64 7.22
C ASP A 110 8.63 -6.95 6.46
N ILE A 111 9.13 -6.84 5.22
CA ILE A 111 9.53 -8.00 4.41
C ILE A 111 10.64 -8.79 5.11
N LEU A 112 11.66 -8.11 5.64
CA LEU A 112 12.75 -8.74 6.39
C LEU A 112 12.24 -9.39 7.67
N THR A 113 11.33 -8.74 8.39
CA THR A 113 10.70 -9.28 9.60
C THR A 113 9.87 -10.52 9.28
N ALA A 114 9.05 -10.49 8.22
CA ALA A 114 8.31 -11.67 7.77
C ALA A 114 9.25 -12.81 7.37
N GLY A 115 10.33 -12.49 6.66
CA GLY A 115 11.38 -13.45 6.30
C GLY A 115 12.02 -14.11 7.52
N GLN A 116 12.29 -13.35 8.57
CA GLN A 116 12.82 -13.87 9.83
C GLN A 116 11.82 -14.81 10.51
N VAL A 117 10.54 -14.41 10.60
CA VAL A 117 9.48 -15.21 11.22
C VAL A 117 9.28 -16.55 10.51
N LEU A 118 9.34 -16.54 9.18
CA LEU A 118 9.07 -17.68 8.32
C LEU A 118 10.33 -18.49 7.95
N ASN A 119 11.49 -18.12 8.51
CA ASN A 119 12.78 -18.71 8.17
C ASN A 119 13.11 -18.62 6.66
N ARG A 120 12.83 -17.46 6.07
CA ARG A 120 13.03 -17.13 4.65
C ARG A 120 13.96 -15.91 4.48
N ASN A 121 14.98 -15.77 5.34
CA ASN A 121 15.85 -14.58 5.39
C ASN A 121 16.52 -14.27 4.05
N ASP A 122 17.05 -15.30 3.36
CA ASP A 122 17.74 -15.10 2.08
C ASP A 122 16.77 -14.57 1.00
N LYS A 123 15.53 -15.10 1.00
CA LYS A 123 14.51 -14.66 0.05
C LYS A 123 14.02 -13.23 0.37
N ALA A 124 13.83 -12.91 1.64
CA ALA A 124 13.48 -11.56 2.07
C ALA A 124 14.55 -10.55 1.64
N LYS A 125 15.82 -10.88 1.85
CA LYS A 125 16.94 -10.04 1.41
C LYS A 125 16.97 -9.89 -0.13
N GLU A 126 16.76 -10.96 -0.89
CA GLU A 126 16.68 -10.89 -2.36
C GLU A 126 15.59 -9.91 -2.81
N ILE A 127 14.41 -9.96 -2.15
CA ILE A 127 13.29 -9.07 -2.47
C ILE A 127 13.67 -7.62 -2.19
N THR A 128 14.15 -7.33 -0.99
CA THR A 128 14.50 -5.94 -0.61
C THR A 128 15.67 -5.39 -1.43
N ASP A 129 16.71 -6.19 -1.73
CA ASP A 129 17.80 -5.79 -2.62
C ASP A 129 17.29 -5.41 -4.05
N ASN A 130 16.27 -6.13 -4.54
CA ASN A 130 15.65 -5.81 -5.84
C ASN A 130 14.84 -4.52 -5.77
N MET A 131 14.06 -4.31 -4.71
CA MET A 131 13.28 -3.07 -4.49
C MET A 131 14.21 -1.86 -4.41
N GLU A 132 15.29 -1.94 -3.61
CA GLU A 132 16.30 -0.88 -3.48
C GLU A 132 16.96 -0.57 -4.84
N LYS A 133 17.26 -1.61 -5.63
CA LYS A 133 17.81 -1.45 -6.98
C LYS A 133 16.83 -0.73 -7.90
N GLU A 134 15.56 -1.14 -7.92
CA GLU A 134 14.53 -0.50 -8.75
C GLU A 134 14.36 0.98 -8.39
N MET A 135 14.35 1.32 -7.08
CA MET A 135 14.29 2.69 -6.62
C MET A 135 15.56 3.49 -6.97
N THR A 136 16.74 2.86 -6.96
CA THR A 136 17.99 3.49 -7.38
C THR A 136 17.95 3.80 -8.86
N ASP A 137 17.56 2.83 -9.70
CA ASP A 137 17.43 3.00 -11.15
C ASP A 137 16.37 4.11 -11.47
N LEU A 138 15.26 4.16 -10.72
CA LEU A 138 14.24 5.19 -10.86
C LEU A 138 14.78 6.59 -10.51
N ARG A 139 15.49 6.73 -9.38
CA ARG A 139 16.11 8.02 -8.97
C ARG A 139 17.14 8.49 -9.99
N GLU A 140 17.88 7.59 -10.63
CA GLU A 140 18.82 7.95 -11.71
C GLU A 140 18.08 8.56 -12.91
N ILE A 141 16.97 7.96 -13.34
CA ILE A 141 16.12 8.50 -14.40
C ILE A 141 15.57 9.87 -14.02
N LEU A 142 15.00 9.98 -12.81
CA LEU A 142 14.40 11.22 -12.32
C LEU A 142 15.44 12.34 -12.09
N SER A 143 16.71 12.01 -11.93
CA SER A 143 17.79 13.01 -11.79
C SER A 143 17.94 13.93 -13.01
N ALA A 144 17.43 13.51 -14.16
CA ALA A 144 17.38 14.34 -15.37
C ALA A 144 16.21 15.34 -15.39
N ASN A 145 15.27 15.19 -14.45
CA ASN A 145 14.11 16.07 -14.35
C ASN A 145 14.52 17.49 -13.92
N THR A 146 13.95 18.48 -14.60
CA THR A 146 14.14 19.91 -14.27
C THR A 146 12.85 20.62 -13.92
N GLU A 147 11.72 19.90 -13.99
CA GLU A 147 10.38 20.44 -13.70
C GLU A 147 9.88 19.87 -12.38
N GLU A 148 9.50 20.74 -11.46
CA GLU A 148 8.80 20.35 -10.24
C GLU A 148 7.30 20.39 -10.54
N LYS A 149 6.65 19.20 -10.48
CA LYS A 149 5.20 19.09 -10.64
C LYS A 149 4.54 18.95 -9.27
N SER A 150 3.30 19.44 -9.21
CA SER A 150 2.41 19.27 -8.07
C SER A 150 1.28 18.30 -8.40
N ALA A 151 0.82 17.53 -7.42
CA ALA A 151 -0.28 16.59 -7.60
C ALA A 151 -1.30 16.67 -6.47
N PHE A 152 -2.55 16.38 -6.81
CA PHE A 152 -3.61 16.05 -5.88
C PHE A 152 -4.00 14.58 -6.06
N ILE A 153 -4.09 13.84 -4.96
CA ILE A 153 -4.58 12.46 -4.94
C ILE A 153 -6.00 12.47 -4.38
N ASP A 154 -6.96 11.99 -5.18
CA ASP A 154 -8.36 11.84 -4.79
C ASP A 154 -8.67 10.36 -4.49
N LEU A 155 -8.86 10.06 -3.22
CA LEU A 155 -9.24 8.74 -2.70
C LEU A 155 -10.77 8.59 -2.58
N GLY A 156 -11.52 9.46 -3.22
CA GLY A 156 -12.98 9.56 -3.15
C GLY A 156 -13.44 10.68 -2.21
N ASP A 157 -14.47 11.42 -2.62
CA ASP A 157 -15.03 12.55 -1.85
C ASP A 157 -13.97 13.57 -1.39
N TYR A 158 -12.89 13.73 -2.18
CA TYR A 158 -11.74 14.61 -1.90
C TYR A 158 -10.95 14.26 -0.63
N TYR A 159 -11.13 13.05 -0.08
CA TYR A 159 -10.13 12.50 0.83
C TYR A 159 -8.84 12.28 0.07
N SER A 160 -7.72 12.56 0.72
CA SER A 160 -6.40 12.51 0.08
C SER A 160 -5.38 11.79 0.95
N ALA A 161 -4.27 11.47 0.34
CA ALA A 161 -3.08 10.95 0.99
C ALA A 161 -2.11 12.11 1.22
N GLY A 162 -1.99 12.57 2.46
CA GLY A 162 -1.12 13.69 2.86
C GLY A 162 0.24 13.23 3.41
N GLU A 163 0.82 14.07 4.26
CA GLU A 163 2.14 13.80 4.87
C GLU A 163 2.12 12.53 5.72
N GLY A 164 3.11 11.64 5.51
CA GLY A 164 3.26 10.39 6.25
C GLY A 164 2.32 9.26 5.82
N SER A 165 1.56 9.43 4.73
CA SER A 165 0.82 8.34 4.09
C SER A 165 1.68 7.66 3.03
N LEU A 166 1.38 6.39 2.69
CA LEU A 166 2.12 5.63 1.67
C LEU A 166 2.19 6.37 0.34
N LEU A 167 1.04 6.78 -0.21
CA LEU A 167 0.97 7.52 -1.48
C LEU A 167 1.62 8.89 -1.40
N GLY A 168 1.52 9.58 -0.24
CA GLY A 168 2.21 10.84 -0.02
C GLY A 168 3.72 10.70 -0.09
N ASN A 169 4.26 9.66 0.56
CA ASN A 169 5.69 9.35 0.54
C ASN A 169 6.16 8.88 -0.85
N MET A 170 5.34 8.12 -1.59
CA MET A 170 5.65 7.77 -2.98
C MET A 170 5.77 9.01 -3.88
N LEU A 171 4.91 10.01 -3.73
CA LEU A 171 5.04 11.28 -4.48
C LEU A 171 6.34 12.02 -4.09
N GLU A 172 6.69 12.05 -2.82
CA GLU A 172 7.94 12.65 -2.34
C GLU A 172 9.16 11.93 -2.94
N ASP A 173 9.16 10.59 -2.96
CA ASP A 173 10.22 9.76 -3.53
C ASP A 173 10.51 10.07 -5.01
N ILE A 174 9.49 10.50 -5.77
CA ILE A 174 9.60 10.86 -7.18
C ILE A 174 9.67 12.37 -7.44
N GLY A 175 9.82 13.17 -6.38
CA GLY A 175 10.00 14.63 -6.48
C GLY A 175 8.75 15.40 -6.90
N VAL A 176 7.55 14.87 -6.59
CA VAL A 176 6.26 15.54 -6.87
C VAL A 176 5.74 16.19 -5.61
N ARG A 177 5.42 17.48 -5.67
CA ARG A 177 4.80 18.20 -4.56
C ARG A 177 3.36 17.72 -4.36
N ASN A 178 3.10 17.14 -3.22
CA ASN A 178 1.75 16.73 -2.81
C ASN A 178 1.01 17.92 -2.17
N ILE A 179 -0.05 18.45 -2.79
CA ILE A 179 -0.79 19.59 -2.23
C ILE A 179 -1.53 19.24 -0.92
N ALA A 180 -1.83 17.98 -0.69
CA ALA A 180 -2.49 17.53 0.53
C ALA A 180 -1.51 17.48 1.73
N ALA A 181 -0.19 17.42 1.50
CA ALA A 181 0.82 17.44 2.55
C ALA A 181 0.82 18.76 3.34
N ASP A 182 0.42 19.88 2.71
CA ASP A 182 0.35 21.20 3.36
C ASP A 182 -0.62 21.23 4.56
N THR A 183 -1.50 20.25 4.71
CA THR A 183 -2.40 20.11 5.87
C THR A 183 -1.72 19.59 7.12
N GLY A 184 -0.60 18.86 6.98
CA GLY A 184 0.07 18.16 8.07
C GLY A 184 -0.68 16.91 8.58
N GLU A 185 -1.70 16.45 7.85
CA GLU A 185 -2.47 15.24 8.16
C GLU A 185 -2.16 14.13 7.16
N ALA A 186 -2.15 12.87 7.61
CA ALA A 186 -1.92 11.72 6.72
C ALA A 186 -3.12 11.45 5.79
N TRP A 187 -4.33 11.74 6.26
CA TRP A 187 -5.59 11.46 5.52
C TRP A 187 -6.53 12.67 5.56
N PRO A 188 -6.14 13.81 4.97
CA PRO A 188 -6.98 15.00 4.98
C PRO A 188 -8.14 14.88 3.98
N GLN A 189 -9.23 15.58 4.26
CA GLN A 189 -10.28 15.87 3.27
C GLN A 189 -10.16 17.33 2.84
N LEU A 190 -9.90 17.59 1.56
CA LEU A 190 -9.78 18.93 1.04
C LEU A 190 -11.14 19.43 0.50
N SER A 191 -11.35 20.74 0.55
CA SER A 191 -12.47 21.34 -0.18
C SER A 191 -12.13 21.55 -1.65
N VAL A 192 -13.15 21.59 -2.49
CA VAL A 192 -12.97 21.91 -3.93
C VAL A 192 -12.27 23.24 -4.10
N GLU A 193 -12.60 24.23 -3.26
CA GLU A 193 -11.98 25.56 -3.29
C GLU A 193 -10.47 25.48 -2.98
N THR A 194 -10.08 24.66 -2.00
CA THR A 194 -8.67 24.46 -1.66
C THR A 194 -7.90 23.81 -2.82
N ILE A 195 -8.50 22.83 -3.49
CA ILE A 195 -7.89 22.16 -4.64
C ILE A 195 -7.72 23.15 -5.81
N ILE A 196 -8.74 23.99 -6.05
CA ILE A 196 -8.68 25.03 -7.10
C ILE A 196 -7.61 26.08 -6.78
N GLU A 197 -7.50 26.50 -5.53
CA GLU A 197 -6.49 27.50 -5.12
C GLU A 197 -5.06 26.95 -5.22
N ALA A 198 -4.89 25.66 -4.96
CA ALA A 198 -3.59 24.99 -5.08
C ALA A 198 -3.18 24.71 -6.53
N ASP A 199 -4.15 24.62 -7.45
CA ASP A 199 -3.99 24.39 -8.90
C ASP A 199 -2.92 23.33 -9.24
N PRO A 200 -3.17 22.06 -8.91
CA PRO A 200 -2.18 20.99 -9.12
C PRO A 200 -1.94 20.73 -10.62
N ASP A 201 -0.69 20.41 -10.98
CA ASP A 201 -0.30 20.05 -12.34
C ASP A 201 -0.87 18.70 -12.79
N VAL A 202 -1.12 17.79 -11.83
CA VAL A 202 -1.65 16.45 -12.07
C VAL A 202 -2.76 16.13 -11.08
N TYR A 203 -3.87 15.57 -11.57
CA TYR A 203 -4.95 15.03 -10.75
C TYR A 203 -4.91 13.50 -10.79
N ILE A 204 -4.64 12.86 -9.65
CA ILE A 204 -4.62 11.40 -9.50
C ILE A 204 -5.91 10.97 -8.83
N SER A 205 -6.73 10.20 -9.52
CA SER A 205 -8.02 9.73 -9.01
C SER A 205 -8.11 8.21 -8.97
N LEU A 206 -8.57 7.67 -7.84
CA LEU A 206 -8.74 6.24 -7.65
C LEU A 206 -10.20 5.77 -7.81
N TYR A 207 -11.17 6.68 -7.82
CA TYR A 207 -12.58 6.28 -7.85
C TYR A 207 -13.45 7.13 -8.79
N THR A 208 -13.04 8.37 -9.05
CA THR A 208 -13.82 9.29 -9.91
C THR A 208 -13.22 9.30 -11.30
N SER A 209 -14.00 8.91 -12.30
CA SER A 209 -13.52 8.86 -13.69
C SER A 209 -13.20 10.26 -14.25
N PRO A 210 -12.33 10.37 -15.27
CA PRO A 210 -12.04 11.64 -15.93
C PRO A 210 -13.29 12.36 -16.48
N GLU A 211 -14.26 11.59 -16.98
CA GLU A 211 -15.53 12.10 -17.48
C GLU A 211 -16.37 12.74 -16.36
N GLU A 212 -16.38 12.13 -15.18
CA GLU A 212 -17.08 12.66 -14.02
C GLU A 212 -16.37 13.90 -13.47
N LEU A 213 -15.04 13.88 -13.35
CA LEU A 213 -14.24 15.03 -12.90
C LEU A 213 -14.49 16.28 -13.76
N LYS A 214 -14.59 16.12 -15.09
CA LYS A 214 -14.91 17.21 -16.03
C LYS A 214 -16.30 17.82 -15.83
N GLN A 215 -17.19 17.15 -15.09
CA GLN A 215 -18.54 17.62 -14.80
C GLN A 215 -18.66 18.26 -13.40
N VAL A 216 -17.63 18.15 -12.55
CA VAL A 216 -17.64 18.73 -11.21
C VAL A 216 -17.47 20.25 -11.31
N PRO A 217 -18.46 21.05 -10.82
CA PRO A 217 -18.35 22.50 -10.83
C PRO A 217 -17.10 22.96 -10.07
N GLY A 218 -16.29 23.78 -10.71
CA GLY A 218 -15.03 24.28 -10.17
C GLY A 218 -13.83 23.44 -10.61
N LEU A 219 -13.80 22.11 -10.37
CA LEU A 219 -12.69 21.25 -10.79
C LEU A 219 -12.49 21.24 -12.31
N SER A 220 -13.58 21.30 -13.08
CA SER A 220 -13.54 21.41 -14.54
C SER A 220 -12.79 22.63 -15.08
N SER A 221 -12.46 23.61 -14.23
CA SER A 221 -11.66 24.78 -14.61
C SER A 221 -10.17 24.63 -14.36
N LEU A 222 -9.73 23.59 -13.63
CA LEU A 222 -8.33 23.30 -13.40
C LEU A 222 -7.59 22.99 -14.71
N ASP A 223 -6.39 23.51 -14.85
CA ASP A 223 -5.58 23.29 -16.04
C ASP A 223 -5.26 21.81 -16.25
N CYS A 224 -5.00 21.05 -15.19
CA CYS A 224 -4.78 19.60 -15.26
C CYS A 224 -6.00 18.84 -15.80
N ILE A 225 -7.22 19.24 -15.45
CA ILE A 225 -8.45 18.61 -15.94
C ILE A 225 -8.71 18.98 -17.42
N GLN A 226 -8.45 20.24 -17.80
CA GLN A 226 -8.65 20.71 -19.18
C GLN A 226 -7.65 20.13 -20.17
N ASN A 227 -6.43 19.85 -19.71
CA ASN A 227 -5.33 19.33 -20.52
C ASN A 227 -5.16 17.83 -20.43
N ASP A 228 -6.17 17.10 -19.85
CA ASP A 228 -6.14 15.65 -19.67
C ASP A 228 -4.93 15.14 -18.85
N GLN A 229 -4.40 15.97 -17.93
CA GLN A 229 -3.37 15.57 -16.97
C GLN A 229 -4.04 14.86 -15.77
N ILE A 230 -4.85 13.86 -16.07
CA ILE A 230 -5.57 13.05 -15.10
C ILE A 230 -5.01 11.63 -15.17
N ILE A 231 -4.48 11.17 -14.05
CA ILE A 231 -4.11 9.78 -13.85
C ILE A 231 -5.28 9.10 -13.13
N TYR A 232 -5.92 8.17 -13.81
CA TYR A 232 -7.09 7.47 -13.27
C TYR A 232 -6.79 5.98 -13.09
N TYR A 233 -7.03 5.52 -11.88
CA TYR A 233 -7.09 4.10 -11.56
C TYR A 233 -8.50 3.75 -11.10
N ASP A 234 -9.06 2.68 -11.64
CA ASP A 234 -10.18 2.03 -10.94
C ASP A 234 -9.65 1.46 -9.63
N GLY A 235 -10.17 1.91 -8.50
CA GLY A 235 -9.65 1.57 -7.17
C GLY A 235 -9.55 0.08 -6.84
N LEU A 236 -10.11 -0.78 -7.69
CA LEU A 236 -10.03 -2.24 -7.62
C LEU A 236 -9.17 -2.84 -8.75
N SER A 237 -8.53 -2.02 -9.57
CA SER A 237 -7.66 -2.50 -10.65
C SER A 237 -6.31 -2.99 -10.11
N PRO A 238 -5.61 -3.86 -10.86
CA PRO A 238 -4.25 -4.28 -10.51
C PRO A 238 -3.27 -3.11 -10.41
N GLU A 239 -3.45 -2.06 -11.21
CA GLU A 239 -2.63 -0.86 -11.18
C GLU A 239 -2.88 -0.03 -9.91
N ALA A 240 -4.14 0.05 -9.46
CA ALA A 240 -4.47 0.67 -8.17
C ALA A 240 -3.85 -0.11 -7.00
N ASP A 241 -3.84 -1.43 -7.08
CA ASP A 241 -3.20 -2.30 -6.08
C ASP A 241 -1.70 -2.01 -5.91
N LEU A 242 -0.98 -1.72 -7.01
CA LEU A 242 0.46 -1.40 -6.98
C LEU A 242 0.78 -0.16 -6.14
N ILE A 243 -0.08 0.85 -6.19
CA ILE A 243 0.15 2.12 -5.48
C ILE A 243 -0.52 2.18 -4.10
N GLN A 244 -1.41 1.24 -3.78
CA GLN A 244 -2.13 1.22 -2.50
C GLN A 244 -1.61 0.18 -1.51
N ARG A 245 -0.76 -0.76 -1.93
CA ARG A 245 -0.30 -1.86 -1.09
C ARG A 245 1.15 -1.67 -0.66
N ALA A 246 1.35 -1.57 0.65
CA ALA A 246 2.67 -1.53 1.28
C ALA A 246 3.31 -2.92 1.27
N GLY A 247 3.83 -3.35 0.13
CA GLY A 247 4.34 -4.71 -0.09
C GLY A 247 5.46 -4.79 -1.12
N PRO A 248 5.83 -6.00 -1.55
CA PRO A 248 7.01 -6.24 -2.40
C PRO A 248 7.00 -5.54 -3.76
N ARG A 249 5.83 -5.09 -4.22
CA ARG A 249 5.67 -4.39 -5.51
C ARG A 249 5.62 -2.87 -5.39
N LEU A 250 5.92 -2.31 -4.20
CA LEU A 250 5.83 -0.86 -3.98
C LEU A 250 6.78 -0.07 -4.90
N ALA A 251 7.99 -0.58 -5.16
CA ALA A 251 8.92 0.05 -6.10
C ALA A 251 8.36 0.11 -7.53
N GLU A 252 7.69 -0.97 -7.99
CA GLU A 252 6.99 -1.01 -9.27
C GLU A 252 5.85 0.02 -9.31
N GLY A 253 5.06 0.14 -8.23
CA GLY A 253 4.00 1.14 -8.10
C GLY A 253 4.52 2.57 -8.13
N THR A 254 5.63 2.85 -7.44
CA THR A 254 6.31 4.16 -7.43
C THR A 254 6.81 4.51 -8.83
N ARG A 255 7.40 3.53 -9.53
CA ARG A 255 7.81 3.70 -10.92
C ARG A 255 6.64 3.98 -11.85
N LEU A 256 5.53 3.26 -11.71
CA LEU A 256 4.31 3.48 -12.50
C LEU A 256 3.79 4.92 -12.35
N LEU A 257 3.75 5.45 -11.14
CA LEU A 257 3.40 6.86 -10.91
C LEU A 257 4.38 7.82 -11.60
N ALA A 258 5.67 7.57 -11.47
CA ALA A 258 6.69 8.40 -12.12
C ALA A 258 6.56 8.40 -13.65
N GLU A 259 6.33 7.24 -14.27
CA GLU A 259 6.13 7.09 -15.72
C GLU A 259 4.91 7.85 -16.23
N GLN A 260 3.85 7.91 -15.43
CA GLN A 260 2.62 8.61 -15.80
C GLN A 260 2.72 10.12 -15.57
N ILE A 261 3.47 10.56 -14.55
CA ILE A 261 3.64 11.98 -14.23
C ILE A 261 4.71 12.62 -15.13
N TYR A 262 5.77 11.90 -15.48
CA TYR A 262 6.92 12.36 -16.25
C TYR A 262 7.20 11.47 -17.48
N PRO A 263 6.23 11.23 -18.38
CA PRO A 263 6.38 10.27 -19.47
C PRO A 263 7.57 10.59 -20.41
N GLU A 264 8.00 11.84 -20.48
CA GLU A 264 9.13 12.29 -21.27
C GLU A 264 10.49 11.74 -20.78
N LEU A 265 10.59 11.36 -19.51
CA LEU A 265 11.83 10.80 -18.93
C LEU A 265 12.00 9.30 -19.22
N PHE A 266 10.93 8.63 -19.64
CA PHE A 266 10.89 7.18 -19.86
C PHE A 266 10.76 6.80 -21.35
N SER A 267 10.92 7.77 -22.27
CA SER A 267 10.78 7.59 -23.73
C SER A 267 12.07 7.15 -24.43
#